data_2673fd26a8e03f2eed91d6d058fa5b1a
#
_entry.id   2673fd26a8e03f2eed91d6d058fa5b1a
#
_cell.length_a   1.000
_cell.length_b   1.000
_cell.length_c   1.000
_cell.angle_alpha   90.00
_cell.angle_beta   90.00
_cell.angle_gamma   90.00
#
_symmetry.space_group_name_H-M   'P 1'
#
loop_
_entity.id
_entity.type
_entity.pdbx_description
1 polymer ?
#
loop_
_entity_poly.entity_id
_entity_poly.type
_entity_poly.pdbx_seq_one_letter_code
_entity_poly.pdbx_strand_id
1 'polypeptide(L)'
;MTITYGLQRTGGVGTFVDHLIYPLIFLSKQIGLLTPFLFMSLFLIKKISPKLNFRDERLVFLLLTTVIPIFFMLLTSMIMGAKIRTMWMTPFYLFAGTLIIYIFKAKINLNKLKNFVSIFIILFIFSPFVYAYVSITQTEKRTDFPGKQKAKEVQSLWDQKYKSEIYYVIGDEWYAGNLSYHLKSRPKWVSINDIKATELMNSKERISLENIYPALVIGKK
;
A
#
# COMPACT_ATOMS: atom_id res chain seq x y z
N MET A 1 10.74 4.20 -15.95
CA MET A 1 9.63 3.30 -15.54
C MET A 1 9.34 3.31 -14.03
N THR A 2 10.29 3.11 -13.14
CA THR A 2 10.05 2.97 -11.68
C THR A 2 9.47 4.22 -11.01
N ILE A 3 9.96 5.41 -11.36
CA ILE A 3 9.49 6.69 -10.79
C ILE A 3 8.05 6.98 -11.20
N THR A 4 7.73 6.80 -12.49
CA THR A 4 6.38 7.02 -13.02
C THR A 4 5.36 6.08 -12.37
N TYR A 5 5.73 4.81 -12.17
CA TYR A 5 4.89 3.84 -11.46
C TYR A 5 4.67 4.25 -10.00
N GLY A 6 5.72 4.70 -9.32
CA GLY A 6 5.61 5.22 -7.95
C GLY A 6 4.65 6.40 -7.84
N LEU A 7 4.77 7.38 -8.74
CA LEU A 7 3.90 8.55 -8.78
C LEU A 7 2.43 8.19 -9.07
N GLN A 8 2.17 7.28 -10.00
CA GLN A 8 0.81 6.79 -10.26
C GLN A 8 0.19 6.11 -9.04
N ARG A 9 0.98 5.36 -8.27
CA ARG A 9 0.51 4.67 -7.06
C ARG A 9 0.32 5.59 -5.86
N THR A 10 0.95 6.75 -5.83
CA THR A 10 0.81 7.77 -4.77
C THR A 10 -0.26 8.81 -5.06
N GLY A 11 -0.95 8.74 -6.20
CA GLY A 11 -2.03 9.66 -6.57
C GLY A 11 -1.57 10.91 -7.35
N GLY A 12 -0.32 10.91 -7.84
CA GLY A 12 0.25 12.05 -8.59
C GLY A 12 0.72 13.20 -7.68
N VAL A 13 0.92 14.36 -8.25
CA VAL A 13 1.28 15.58 -7.51
C VAL A 13 0.01 16.14 -6.86
N GLY A 14 0.03 16.29 -5.53
CA GLY A 14 -1.11 16.79 -4.76
C GLY A 14 -1.38 18.28 -4.93
N THR A 15 -2.53 18.72 -4.42
CA THR A 15 -2.85 20.14 -4.23
C THR A 15 -1.97 20.74 -3.13
N PHE A 16 -1.89 22.06 -3.01
CA PHE A 16 -1.10 22.72 -1.95
C PHE A 16 -1.45 22.21 -0.54
N VAL A 17 -2.71 21.91 -0.29
CA VAL A 17 -3.19 21.38 0.99
C VAL A 17 -2.66 19.96 1.25
N ASP A 18 -2.49 19.16 0.22
CA ASP A 18 -1.99 17.78 0.31
C ASP A 18 -0.54 17.71 0.80
N HIS A 19 0.27 18.74 0.52
CA HIS A 19 1.64 18.85 1.00
C HIS A 19 1.75 18.93 2.55
N LEU A 20 0.68 19.34 3.24
CA LEU A 20 0.61 19.38 4.70
C LEU A 20 -0.19 18.20 5.26
N ILE A 21 -1.33 17.86 4.64
CA ILE A 21 -2.24 16.84 5.16
C ILE A 21 -1.65 15.44 5.03
N TYR A 22 -1.05 15.09 3.89
CA TYR A 22 -0.55 13.72 3.69
C TYR A 22 0.61 13.34 4.62
N PRO A 23 1.62 14.21 4.88
CA PRO A 23 2.63 13.91 5.89
C PRO A 23 2.05 13.69 7.29
N LEU A 24 1.05 14.51 7.69
CA LEU A 24 0.39 14.36 9.00
C LEU A 24 -0.41 13.07 9.11
N ILE A 25 -1.17 12.72 8.08
CA ILE A 25 -1.89 11.44 8.00
C ILE A 25 -0.89 10.27 8.03
N PHE A 26 0.20 10.38 7.29
CA PHE A 26 1.25 9.37 7.30
C PHE A 26 1.84 9.19 8.69
N LEU A 27 2.25 10.27 9.35
CA LEU A 27 2.81 10.24 10.71
C LEU A 27 1.82 9.64 11.72
N SER A 28 0.56 10.07 11.69
CA SER A 28 -0.49 9.54 12.56
C SER A 28 -0.66 8.03 12.39
N LYS A 29 -0.61 7.54 11.16
CA LYS A 29 -0.69 6.09 10.88
C LYS A 29 0.55 5.35 11.39
N GLN A 30 1.75 5.94 11.31
CA GLN A 30 2.96 5.33 11.86
C GLN A 30 2.89 5.24 13.39
N ILE A 31 2.45 6.29 14.05
CA ILE A 31 2.23 6.28 15.51
C ILE A 31 1.21 5.21 15.87
N GLY A 32 0.06 5.16 15.16
CA GLY A 32 -0.97 4.14 15.38
C GLY A 32 -0.44 2.70 15.21
N LEU A 33 0.41 2.47 14.21
CA LEU A 33 1.04 1.17 13.98
C LEU A 33 1.98 0.76 15.12
N LEU A 34 2.73 1.72 15.67
CA LEU A 34 3.67 1.46 16.76
C LEU A 34 3.00 1.44 18.14
N THR A 35 1.79 1.96 18.28
CA THR A 35 1.08 2.08 19.57
C THR A 35 0.99 0.75 20.33
N PRO A 36 0.59 -0.40 19.74
CA PRO A 36 0.54 -1.67 20.46
C PRO A 36 1.92 -2.06 21.03
N PHE A 37 2.96 -1.91 20.23
CA PHE A 37 4.35 -2.21 20.64
C PHE A 37 4.81 -1.27 21.77
N LEU A 38 4.56 0.03 21.66
CA LEU A 38 4.92 1.00 22.68
C LEU A 38 4.17 0.73 23.99
N PHE A 39 2.86 0.45 23.91
CA PHE A 39 2.03 0.09 25.05
C PHE A 39 2.57 -1.15 25.77
N MET A 40 2.86 -2.22 25.05
CA MET A 40 3.49 -3.42 25.63
C MET A 40 4.83 -3.11 26.29
N SER A 41 5.66 -2.28 25.64
CA SER A 41 6.99 -1.94 26.15
C SER A 41 6.95 -1.17 27.47
N LEU A 42 5.91 -0.35 27.71
CA LEU A 42 5.73 0.36 28.97
C LEU A 42 5.63 -0.56 30.19
N PHE A 43 5.09 -1.75 30.02
CA PHE A 43 5.00 -2.73 31.14
C PHE A 43 6.34 -3.33 31.51
N LEU A 44 7.31 -3.34 30.60
CA LEU A 44 8.65 -3.88 30.86
C LEU A 44 9.59 -2.84 31.47
N ILE A 45 9.36 -1.57 31.21
CA ILE A 45 10.27 -0.49 31.59
C ILE A 45 10.00 -0.07 33.03
N LYS A 46 11.01 -0.19 33.90
CA LYS A 46 10.93 0.26 35.29
C LYS A 46 11.35 1.74 35.46
N LYS A 47 12.38 2.15 34.74
CA LYS A 47 12.93 3.51 34.83
C LYS A 47 13.39 3.96 33.44
N ILE A 48 13.01 5.15 33.07
CA ILE A 48 13.40 5.81 31.82
C ILE A 48 14.45 6.87 32.17
N SER A 49 15.66 6.72 31.64
CA SER A 49 16.73 7.70 31.80
C SER A 49 17.29 8.05 30.42
N PRO A 50 16.67 9.02 29.70
CA PRO A 50 17.10 9.35 28.36
C PRO A 50 18.55 9.87 28.38
N LYS A 51 19.40 9.24 27.58
CA LYS A 51 20.78 9.71 27.35
C LYS A 51 21.06 9.61 25.86
N LEU A 52 21.05 10.75 25.21
CA LEU A 52 21.46 10.90 23.82
C LEU A 52 22.95 11.27 23.78
N ASN A 53 23.76 10.36 23.30
CA ASN A 53 25.17 10.63 23.02
C ASN A 53 25.44 10.39 21.53
N PHE A 54 25.41 11.44 20.74
CA PHE A 54 25.66 11.38 19.30
C PHE A 54 27.08 10.99 18.89
N ARG A 55 28.01 10.87 19.83
CA ARG A 55 29.36 10.32 19.60
C ARG A 55 29.39 8.79 19.65
N ASP A 56 28.27 8.17 20.07
CA ASP A 56 28.16 6.73 20.16
C ASP A 56 27.71 6.17 18.79
N GLU A 57 28.59 5.49 18.11
CA GLU A 57 28.38 4.91 16.79
C GLU A 57 27.17 3.98 16.73
N ARG A 58 26.87 3.27 17.83
CA ARG A 58 25.70 2.37 17.92
C ARG A 58 24.40 3.15 17.91
N LEU A 59 24.35 4.28 18.64
CA LEU A 59 23.19 5.15 18.63
C LEU A 59 22.99 5.76 17.25
N VAL A 60 24.07 6.26 16.65
CA VAL A 60 24.02 6.83 15.30
C VAL A 60 23.53 5.81 14.28
N PHE A 61 24.04 4.58 14.30
CA PHE A 61 23.56 3.50 13.43
C PHE A 61 22.06 3.24 13.61
N LEU A 62 21.57 3.12 14.85
CA LEU A 62 20.16 2.88 15.13
C LEU A 62 19.27 4.06 14.69
N LEU A 63 19.72 5.29 14.84
CA LEU A 63 19.00 6.48 14.36
C LEU A 63 18.97 6.53 12.84
N LEU A 64 20.11 6.28 12.18
CA LEU A 64 20.20 6.28 10.72
C LEU A 64 19.31 5.22 10.09
N THR A 65 19.21 4.05 10.69
CA THR A 65 18.42 2.94 10.14
C THR A 65 16.94 3.03 10.46
N THR A 66 16.54 3.68 11.57
CA THR A 66 15.14 3.72 12.03
C THR A 66 14.49 5.08 11.79
N VAL A 67 15.14 6.18 12.16
CA VAL A 67 14.51 7.51 12.16
C VAL A 67 14.70 8.24 10.83
N ILE A 68 15.89 8.15 10.25
CA ILE A 68 16.19 8.86 9.01
C ILE A 68 15.31 8.44 7.83
N PRO A 69 14.99 7.15 7.60
CA PRO A 69 14.04 6.78 6.56
C PRO A 69 12.64 7.38 6.76
N ILE A 70 12.15 7.44 8.01
CA ILE A 70 10.86 8.07 8.32
C ILE A 70 10.89 9.55 7.96
N PHE A 71 11.99 10.23 8.35
CA PHE A 71 12.19 11.64 8.04
C PHE A 71 12.19 11.90 6.53
N PHE A 72 12.94 11.12 5.74
CA PHE A 72 12.98 11.27 4.29
C PHE A 72 11.62 10.97 3.64
N MET A 73 10.87 10.00 4.15
CA MET A 73 9.52 9.72 3.65
C MET A 73 8.55 10.87 3.96
N LEU A 74 8.62 11.46 5.15
CA LEU A 74 7.85 12.66 5.49
C LEU A 74 8.23 13.83 4.58
N LEU A 75 9.53 14.07 4.39
CA LEU A 75 10.02 15.13 3.52
C LEU A 75 9.56 14.93 2.07
N THR A 76 9.64 13.72 1.55
CA THR A 76 9.15 13.38 0.20
C THR A 76 7.65 13.64 0.09
N SER A 77 6.85 13.21 1.09
CA SER A 77 5.41 13.47 1.11
C SER A 77 5.11 14.96 1.13
N MET A 78 5.88 15.73 1.90
CA MET A 78 5.69 17.18 2.02
C MET A 78 6.09 17.92 0.73
N ILE A 79 7.20 17.55 0.09
CA ILE A 79 7.68 18.21 -1.14
C ILE A 79 6.78 17.86 -2.33
N MET A 80 6.36 16.61 -2.44
CA MET A 80 5.62 16.13 -3.62
C MET A 80 4.09 16.17 -3.45
N GLY A 81 3.57 16.45 -2.25
CA GLY A 81 2.14 16.31 -1.96
C GLY A 81 1.64 14.87 -2.20
N ALA A 82 2.51 13.87 -2.00
CA ALA A 82 2.24 12.49 -2.36
C ALA A 82 1.76 11.68 -1.15
N LYS A 83 0.70 10.86 -1.36
CA LYS A 83 0.15 9.96 -0.33
C LYS A 83 0.98 8.69 -0.21
N ILE A 84 1.89 8.64 0.76
CA ILE A 84 2.78 7.50 0.96
C ILE A 84 2.04 6.34 1.65
N ARG A 85 2.32 5.11 1.21
CA ARG A 85 1.75 3.91 1.80
C ARG A 85 2.49 3.52 3.07
N THR A 86 1.73 3.34 4.15
CA THR A 86 2.25 3.00 5.50
C THR A 86 3.13 1.76 5.51
N MET A 87 2.78 0.74 4.72
CA MET A 87 3.50 -0.55 4.69
C MET A 87 4.95 -0.45 4.19
N TRP A 88 5.31 0.62 3.48
CA TRP A 88 6.70 0.78 3.00
C TRP A 88 7.68 1.08 4.13
N MET A 89 7.16 1.46 5.31
CA MET A 89 7.99 1.74 6.50
C MET A 89 8.28 0.51 7.35
N THR A 90 7.57 -0.60 7.15
CA THR A 90 7.69 -1.80 7.99
C THR A 90 9.13 -2.29 8.18
N PRO A 91 9.99 -2.35 7.15
CA PRO A 91 11.39 -2.79 7.34
C PRO A 91 12.20 -1.90 8.28
N PHE A 92 11.90 -0.60 8.33
CA PHE A 92 12.65 0.37 9.13
C PHE A 92 12.30 0.33 10.61
N TYR A 93 11.23 -0.38 11.00
CA TYR A 93 10.87 -0.60 12.39
C TYR A 93 11.56 -1.79 13.05
N LEU A 94 12.34 -2.54 12.29
CA LEU A 94 13.06 -3.70 12.81
C LEU A 94 13.90 -3.37 14.05
N PHE A 95 14.57 -2.24 14.05
CA PHE A 95 15.42 -1.78 15.14
C PHE A 95 14.74 -0.81 16.12
N ALA A 96 13.45 -0.51 15.94
CA ALA A 96 12.75 0.47 16.78
C ALA A 96 12.77 0.08 18.27
N GLY A 97 12.57 -1.20 18.57
CA GLY A 97 12.64 -1.71 19.96
C GLY A 97 14.02 -1.53 20.57
N THR A 98 15.08 -1.88 19.84
CA THR A 98 16.46 -1.73 20.27
C THR A 98 16.80 -0.25 20.46
N LEU A 99 16.37 0.63 19.55
CA LEU A 99 16.57 2.07 19.64
C LEU A 99 15.93 2.65 20.91
N ILE A 100 14.68 2.27 21.22
CA ILE A 100 13.97 2.73 22.42
C ILE A 100 14.73 2.31 23.68
N ILE A 101 15.10 1.03 23.78
CA ILE A 101 15.87 0.52 24.94
C ILE A 101 17.19 1.26 25.06
N TYR A 102 17.86 1.52 23.94
CA TYR A 102 19.17 2.17 23.91
C TYR A 102 19.10 3.64 24.31
N ILE A 103 18.16 4.42 23.75
CA ILE A 103 17.99 5.86 24.06
C ILE A 103 17.59 6.03 25.53
N PHE A 104 16.61 5.27 26.00
CA PHE A 104 16.08 5.45 27.34
C PHE A 104 16.90 4.74 28.41
N LYS A 105 17.95 3.98 28.04
CA LYS A 105 18.70 3.09 28.96
C LYS A 105 17.75 2.35 29.90
N ALA A 106 16.70 1.84 29.31
CA ALA A 106 15.56 1.28 30.02
C ALA A 106 16.03 0.14 30.91
N LYS A 107 15.82 0.27 32.21
CA LYS A 107 15.97 -0.86 33.13
C LYS A 107 14.75 -1.77 32.94
N ILE A 108 14.99 -2.91 32.35
CA ILE A 108 13.95 -3.92 32.11
C ILE A 108 13.65 -4.65 33.43
N ASN A 109 12.37 -4.75 33.74
CA ASN A 109 11.92 -5.51 34.89
C ASN A 109 11.38 -6.87 34.44
N LEU A 110 12.21 -7.88 34.49
CA LEU A 110 11.86 -9.25 34.09
C LEU A 110 10.68 -9.84 34.91
N ASN A 111 10.43 -9.36 36.13
CA ASN A 111 9.26 -9.80 36.92
C ASN A 111 7.94 -9.39 36.26
N LYS A 112 7.95 -8.40 35.39
CA LYS A 112 6.79 -7.95 34.61
C LYS A 112 6.68 -8.61 33.23
N LEU A 113 7.58 -9.55 32.91
CA LEU A 113 7.56 -10.26 31.65
C LEU A 113 6.23 -11.00 31.41
N LYS A 114 5.63 -11.53 32.48
CA LYS A 114 4.31 -12.16 32.42
C LYS A 114 3.25 -11.20 31.87
N ASN A 115 3.23 -9.96 32.36
CA ASN A 115 2.26 -8.95 31.90
C ASN A 115 2.47 -8.59 30.42
N PHE A 116 3.73 -8.42 30.00
CA PHE A 116 4.09 -8.19 28.60
C PHE A 116 3.60 -9.33 27.69
N VAL A 117 3.89 -10.58 28.08
CA VAL A 117 3.47 -11.77 27.32
C VAL A 117 1.94 -11.90 27.31
N SER A 118 1.26 -11.63 28.44
CA SER A 118 -0.19 -11.67 28.51
C SER A 118 -0.83 -10.66 27.54
N ILE A 119 -0.33 -9.43 27.50
CA ILE A 119 -0.85 -8.41 26.57
C ILE A 119 -0.56 -8.82 25.12
N PHE A 120 0.64 -9.34 24.84
CA PHE A 120 0.97 -9.86 23.52
C PHE A 120 -0.01 -10.94 23.08
N ILE A 121 -0.29 -11.92 23.94
CA ILE A 121 -1.24 -13.01 23.64
C ILE A 121 -2.65 -12.46 23.41
N ILE A 122 -3.11 -11.51 24.24
CA ILE A 122 -4.41 -10.86 24.06
C ILE A 122 -4.49 -10.16 22.71
N LEU A 123 -3.51 -9.35 22.36
CA LEU A 123 -3.46 -8.65 21.08
C LEU A 123 -3.38 -9.61 19.89
N PHE A 124 -2.57 -10.68 20.03
CA PHE A 124 -2.41 -11.70 19.01
C PHE A 124 -3.71 -12.47 18.75
N ILE A 125 -4.42 -12.87 19.81
CA ILE A 125 -5.71 -13.56 19.70
C ILE A 125 -6.79 -12.60 19.19
N PHE A 126 -6.82 -11.35 19.66
CA PHE A 126 -7.84 -10.38 19.30
C PHE A 126 -7.73 -9.87 17.86
N SER A 127 -6.51 -9.79 17.33
CA SER A 127 -6.25 -9.26 15.98
C SER A 127 -7.03 -9.97 14.86
N PRO A 128 -7.09 -11.31 14.79
CA PRO A 128 -7.88 -12.01 13.78
C PRO A 128 -9.39 -11.72 13.88
N PHE A 129 -9.93 -11.55 15.10
CA PHE A 129 -11.34 -11.22 15.28
C PHE A 129 -11.68 -9.82 14.80
N VAL A 130 -10.81 -8.83 15.08
CA VAL A 130 -10.97 -7.47 14.54
C VAL A 130 -10.90 -7.49 13.02
N TYR A 131 -9.94 -8.23 12.47
CA TYR A 131 -9.83 -8.38 11.01
C TYR A 131 -11.07 -9.05 10.41
N ALA A 132 -11.57 -10.12 11.02
CA ALA A 132 -12.79 -10.81 10.58
C ALA A 132 -14.01 -9.86 10.65
N TYR A 133 -14.18 -9.14 11.76
CA TYR A 133 -15.25 -8.15 11.91
C TYR A 133 -15.19 -7.08 10.82
N VAL A 134 -14.03 -6.44 10.61
CA VAL A 134 -13.83 -5.46 9.55
C VAL A 134 -14.03 -6.09 8.17
N SER A 135 -13.68 -7.37 8.02
CA SER A 135 -13.85 -8.10 6.75
C SER A 135 -15.31 -8.37 6.42
N ILE A 136 -16.13 -8.66 7.39
CA ILE A 136 -17.57 -8.92 7.22
C ILE A 136 -18.35 -7.62 7.03
N THR A 137 -18.02 -6.57 7.78
CA THR A 137 -18.76 -5.30 7.77
C THR A 137 -18.45 -4.40 6.58
N GLN A 138 -17.24 -4.50 6.02
CA GLN A 138 -16.87 -3.71 4.84
C GLN A 138 -17.04 -4.56 3.56
N THR A 139 -18.07 -4.27 2.78
CA THR A 139 -18.45 -5.02 1.57
C THR A 139 -17.80 -4.52 0.27
N GLU A 140 -17.14 -3.36 0.27
CA GLU A 140 -16.56 -2.74 -0.93
C GLU A 140 -15.03 -2.91 -1.04
N LYS A 141 -14.50 -4.03 -0.58
CA LYS A 141 -13.06 -4.28 -0.70
C LYS A 141 -12.69 -4.79 -2.08
N ARG A 142 -11.47 -4.49 -2.51
CA ARG A 142 -10.93 -5.07 -3.74
C ARG A 142 -10.91 -6.61 -3.73
N THR A 143 -10.76 -7.22 -2.56
CA THR A 143 -10.80 -8.67 -2.37
C THR A 143 -12.15 -9.30 -2.65
N ASP A 144 -13.24 -8.52 -2.51
CA ASP A 144 -14.61 -9.00 -2.67
C ASP A 144 -15.12 -8.78 -4.10
N PHE A 145 -14.26 -8.28 -4.99
CA PHE A 145 -14.63 -8.06 -6.39
C PHE A 145 -14.97 -9.38 -7.09
N PRO A 146 -16.21 -9.53 -7.61
CA PRO A 146 -16.66 -10.78 -8.19
C PRO A 146 -16.15 -10.96 -9.63
N GLY A 147 -14.82 -10.97 -9.81
CA GLY A 147 -14.16 -10.98 -11.11
C GLY A 147 -14.61 -12.12 -12.03
N LYS A 148 -14.76 -13.32 -11.47
CA LYS A 148 -15.23 -14.50 -12.22
C LYS A 148 -16.67 -14.37 -12.70
N GLN A 149 -17.55 -13.80 -11.86
CA GLN A 149 -18.95 -13.59 -12.23
C GLN A 149 -19.05 -12.51 -13.31
N LYS A 150 -18.34 -11.38 -13.12
CA LYS A 150 -18.28 -10.30 -14.12
C LYS A 150 -17.71 -10.75 -15.45
N ALA A 151 -16.70 -11.59 -15.45
CA ALA A 151 -16.15 -12.17 -16.68
C ALA A 151 -17.17 -13.06 -17.40
N LYS A 152 -17.98 -13.85 -16.66
CA LYS A 152 -19.08 -14.65 -17.27
C LYS A 152 -20.16 -13.77 -17.90
N GLU A 153 -20.58 -12.70 -17.20
CA GLU A 153 -21.55 -11.74 -17.70
C GLU A 153 -21.05 -11.08 -19.01
N VAL A 154 -19.81 -10.59 -18.98
CA VAL A 154 -19.16 -9.97 -20.14
C VAL A 154 -19.02 -10.97 -21.31
N GLN A 155 -18.58 -12.20 -21.03
CA GLN A 155 -18.45 -13.23 -22.05
C GLN A 155 -19.80 -13.54 -22.70
N SER A 156 -20.88 -13.70 -21.91
CA SER A 156 -22.22 -13.97 -22.44
C SER A 156 -22.73 -12.84 -23.33
N LEU A 157 -22.53 -11.59 -22.94
CA LEU A 157 -22.91 -10.43 -23.75
C LEU A 157 -22.08 -10.32 -25.04
N TRP A 158 -20.82 -10.68 -24.97
CA TRP A 158 -19.94 -10.68 -26.13
C TRP A 158 -20.36 -11.75 -27.13
N ASP A 159 -20.60 -13.00 -26.67
CA ASP A 159 -20.97 -14.12 -27.49
C ASP A 159 -22.36 -13.94 -28.18
N GLN A 160 -23.24 -13.16 -27.52
CA GLN A 160 -24.54 -12.77 -28.13
C GLN A 160 -24.37 -11.78 -29.28
N LYS A 161 -23.39 -10.89 -29.21
CA LYS A 161 -23.24 -9.80 -30.16
C LYS A 161 -22.17 -10.07 -31.22
N TYR A 162 -21.14 -10.81 -30.86
CA TYR A 162 -19.96 -11.07 -31.70
C TYR A 162 -19.68 -12.57 -31.79
N LYS A 163 -19.33 -13.07 -32.97
CA LYS A 163 -18.92 -14.48 -33.20
C LYS A 163 -17.39 -14.68 -33.08
N SER A 164 -16.70 -13.76 -32.50
CA SER A 164 -15.23 -13.75 -32.40
C SER A 164 -14.76 -13.77 -30.94
N GLU A 165 -13.56 -14.27 -30.68
CA GLU A 165 -12.96 -14.21 -29.37
C GLU A 165 -12.55 -12.78 -28.99
N ILE A 166 -12.49 -12.50 -27.68
CA ILE A 166 -11.97 -11.24 -27.15
C ILE A 166 -10.45 -11.34 -27.11
N TYR A 167 -9.73 -10.50 -27.87
CA TYR A 167 -8.27 -10.49 -27.91
C TYR A 167 -7.64 -9.46 -26.99
N TYR A 168 -8.32 -8.33 -26.76
CA TYR A 168 -7.83 -7.24 -25.92
C TYR A 168 -8.89 -6.77 -24.95
N VAL A 169 -8.47 -6.44 -23.71
CA VAL A 169 -9.27 -5.72 -22.72
C VAL A 169 -8.56 -4.45 -22.38
N ILE A 170 -9.19 -3.31 -22.66
CA ILE A 170 -8.65 -1.98 -22.49
C ILE A 170 -9.30 -1.34 -21.26
N GLY A 171 -8.51 -0.83 -20.36
CA GLY A 171 -9.04 -0.18 -19.16
C GLY A 171 -8.03 -0.02 -18.04
N ASP A 172 -8.53 0.26 -16.84
CA ASP A 172 -7.66 0.35 -15.68
C ASP A 172 -7.10 -1.03 -15.26
N GLU A 173 -5.96 -1.01 -14.57
CA GLU A 173 -5.23 -2.20 -14.16
C GLU A 173 -6.09 -3.18 -13.36
N TRP A 174 -7.01 -2.66 -12.53
CA TRP A 174 -7.79 -3.51 -11.65
C TRP A 174 -8.97 -4.17 -12.36
N TYR A 175 -9.84 -3.39 -12.99
CA TYR A 175 -11.06 -3.93 -13.62
C TYR A 175 -10.74 -4.70 -14.90
N ALA A 176 -9.96 -4.09 -15.79
CA ALA A 176 -9.60 -4.71 -17.05
C ALA A 176 -8.62 -5.88 -16.86
N GLY A 177 -7.69 -5.79 -15.91
CA GLY A 177 -6.80 -6.88 -15.56
C GLY A 177 -7.54 -8.10 -14.97
N ASN A 178 -8.52 -7.88 -14.08
CA ASN A 178 -9.36 -8.97 -13.57
C ASN A 178 -10.19 -9.63 -14.68
N LEU A 179 -10.75 -8.86 -15.60
CA LEU A 179 -11.47 -9.43 -16.73
C LEU A 179 -10.56 -10.22 -17.66
N SER A 180 -9.41 -9.68 -18.01
CA SER A 180 -8.39 -10.38 -18.79
C SER A 180 -8.01 -11.72 -18.16
N TYR A 181 -7.85 -11.77 -16.84
CA TYR A 181 -7.52 -13.01 -16.12
C TYR A 181 -8.66 -14.04 -16.10
N HIS A 182 -9.92 -13.61 -15.96
CA HIS A 182 -11.06 -14.50 -15.77
C HIS A 182 -11.80 -14.86 -17.06
N LEU A 183 -11.62 -14.11 -18.15
CA LEU A 183 -12.21 -14.43 -19.46
C LEU A 183 -11.59 -15.71 -20.03
N LYS A 184 -12.40 -16.49 -20.79
CA LYS A 184 -12.02 -17.81 -21.34
C LYS A 184 -10.81 -17.71 -22.29
N SER A 185 -10.79 -16.71 -23.17
CA SER A 185 -9.72 -16.47 -24.14
C SER A 185 -8.46 -15.86 -23.52
N ARG A 186 -8.51 -15.41 -22.24
CA ARG A 186 -7.42 -14.69 -21.58
C ARG A 186 -6.82 -13.55 -22.41
N PRO A 187 -7.66 -12.60 -22.81
CA PRO A 187 -7.24 -11.49 -23.67
C PRO A 187 -6.12 -10.67 -23.04
N LYS A 188 -5.31 -10.04 -23.87
CA LYS A 188 -4.24 -9.16 -23.41
C LYS A 188 -4.83 -7.89 -22.81
N TRP A 189 -4.47 -7.57 -21.55
CA TRP A 189 -4.78 -6.29 -20.94
C TRP A 189 -3.89 -5.17 -21.51
N VAL A 190 -4.52 -4.02 -21.83
CA VAL A 190 -3.85 -2.80 -22.29
C VAL A 190 -4.34 -1.62 -21.47
N SER A 191 -3.39 -0.83 -20.96
CA SER A 191 -3.72 0.37 -20.20
C SER A 191 -4.23 1.49 -21.13
N ILE A 192 -5.24 2.23 -20.67
CA ILE A 192 -5.71 3.44 -21.38
C ILE A 192 -4.57 4.46 -21.56
N ASN A 193 -3.67 4.55 -20.60
CA ASN A 193 -2.54 5.46 -20.67
C ASN A 193 -1.52 5.06 -21.75
N ASP A 194 -1.33 3.76 -21.95
CA ASP A 194 -0.43 3.25 -22.98
C ASP A 194 -1.00 3.52 -24.38
N ILE A 195 -2.32 3.42 -24.54
CA ILE A 195 -3.00 3.78 -25.80
C ILE A 195 -2.85 5.27 -26.09
N LYS A 196 -3.10 6.15 -25.11
CA LYS A 196 -2.92 7.59 -25.27
C LYS A 196 -1.48 7.96 -25.60
N ALA A 197 -0.50 7.28 -24.98
CA ALA A 197 0.90 7.48 -25.30
C ALA A 197 1.24 7.04 -26.73
N THR A 198 0.68 5.92 -27.19
CA THR A 198 0.86 5.41 -28.54
C THR A 198 0.13 6.28 -29.58
N GLU A 199 -1.07 6.78 -29.25
CA GLU A 199 -1.82 7.73 -30.09
C GLU A 199 -1.07 9.07 -30.31
N LEU A 200 -0.36 9.53 -29.29
CA LEU A 200 0.48 10.74 -29.37
C LEU A 200 1.76 10.50 -30.20
N MET A 201 2.26 9.26 -30.24
CA MET A 201 3.48 8.92 -30.96
C MET A 201 3.26 8.54 -32.43
N ASN A 202 2.09 7.96 -32.81
CA ASN A 202 1.86 7.44 -34.15
C ASN A 202 0.42 7.64 -34.65
N SER A 203 0.14 8.78 -35.25
CA SER A 203 -1.14 9.01 -35.94
C SER A 203 -1.40 8.08 -37.16
N LYS A 204 -0.39 7.37 -37.67
CA LYS A 204 -0.51 6.40 -38.78
C LYS A 204 -0.88 4.97 -38.37
N GLU A 205 -0.58 4.55 -37.14
CA GLU A 205 -0.94 3.20 -36.63
C GLU A 205 -2.36 3.11 -36.05
N ARG A 206 -3.00 4.25 -35.79
CA ARG A 206 -4.38 4.34 -35.27
C ARG A 206 -5.40 3.59 -36.12
N ILE A 207 -5.26 3.60 -37.45
CA ILE A 207 -6.15 2.93 -38.42
C ILE A 207 -6.00 1.40 -38.37
N SER A 208 -4.87 0.88 -37.94
CA SER A 208 -4.58 -0.54 -37.94
C SER A 208 -5.15 -1.29 -36.73
N LEU A 209 -5.30 -0.67 -35.56
CA LEU A 209 -5.80 -1.33 -34.36
C LEU A 209 -7.34 -1.37 -34.28
N GLU A 210 -8.05 -0.39 -34.81
CA GLU A 210 -9.52 -0.37 -34.82
C GLU A 210 -10.14 -1.38 -35.79
N ASN A 211 -9.42 -1.77 -36.85
CA ASN A 211 -9.96 -2.63 -37.90
C ASN A 211 -9.52 -4.12 -37.81
N ILE A 212 -8.60 -4.51 -36.94
CA ILE A 212 -7.99 -5.83 -37.01
C ILE A 212 -8.39 -6.76 -35.86
N TYR A 213 -8.70 -6.26 -34.65
CA TYR A 213 -9.02 -7.11 -33.49
C TYR A 213 -10.15 -6.55 -32.62
N PRO A 214 -11.12 -7.39 -32.26
CA PRO A 214 -12.19 -6.99 -31.34
C PRO A 214 -11.62 -6.72 -29.95
N ALA A 215 -11.79 -5.50 -29.48
CA ALA A 215 -11.35 -5.03 -28.17
C ALA A 215 -12.53 -4.62 -27.28
N LEU A 216 -12.49 -4.98 -26.02
CA LEU A 216 -13.43 -4.57 -24.99
C LEU A 216 -12.85 -3.38 -24.22
N VAL A 217 -13.53 -2.24 -24.29
CA VAL A 217 -13.14 -1.02 -23.54
C VAL A 217 -13.97 -0.91 -22.28
N ILE A 218 -13.32 -0.78 -21.13
CA ILE A 218 -13.95 -0.62 -19.81
C ILE A 218 -13.67 0.78 -19.30
N GLY A 219 -14.71 1.61 -19.24
CA GLY A 219 -14.67 2.93 -18.61
C GLY A 219 -15.16 2.87 -17.15
N LYS A 220 -14.64 3.78 -16.31
CA LYS A 220 -15.29 4.14 -15.04
C LYS A 220 -16.52 4.97 -15.36
N LYS A 221 -17.71 4.58 -14.86
CA LYS A 221 -18.82 5.51 -14.70
C LYS A 221 -18.52 6.50 -13.60
#